data_251c86ce5b4d7f7a0d28b7c87ee5d72d
#
_entry.id   251c86ce5b4d7f7a0d28b7c87ee5d72d
#
_cell.length_a   1.000
_cell.length_b   1.000
_cell.length_c   1.000
_cell.angle_alpha   90.00
_cell.angle_beta   90.00
_cell.angle_gamma   90.00
#
_symmetry.space_group_name_H-M   'P 1'
#
loop_
_entity.id
_entity.type
_entity.pdbx_description
1 polymer ?
#
loop_
_entity_poly.entity_id
_entity_poly.type
_entity_poly.pdbx_seq_one_letter_code
_entity_poly.pdbx_strand_id
1 'polypeptide(L)'
;MTTATSAALAALAKNLGVVGHNARVTWGSYTGAGTYGASNQNSLEFGFCPVLVAITCDELGHYPAAPSILLRGAGLAPTLTAASGGSMGAEYTALRPTWGDSGVSWYSEKSVACQLNETGITYFYVVIGYDKAKEEE
;
A
#
# COMPACT_ATOMS: atom_id res chain seq x y z
N MET A 1 33.81 -17.37 4.75
CA MET A 1 33.71 -15.94 4.45
C MET A 1 34.96 -15.21 4.94
N THR A 2 35.51 -14.35 4.13
CA THR A 2 36.67 -13.55 4.53
C THR A 2 36.28 -12.45 5.51
N THR A 3 37.23 -11.97 6.30
CA THR A 3 37.01 -10.86 7.23
C THR A 3 36.50 -9.61 6.49
N ALA A 4 37.06 -9.32 5.29
CA ALA A 4 36.63 -8.18 4.49
C ALA A 4 35.17 -8.31 4.04
N THR A 5 34.75 -9.50 3.63
CA THR A 5 33.36 -9.77 3.24
C THR A 5 32.40 -9.62 4.43
N SER A 6 32.81 -10.11 5.61
CA SER A 6 32.02 -9.96 6.83
C SER A 6 31.86 -8.49 7.22
N ALA A 7 32.92 -7.68 7.11
CA ALA A 7 32.86 -6.26 7.38
C ALA A 7 31.96 -5.51 6.40
N ALA A 8 32.02 -5.87 5.11
CA ALA A 8 31.15 -5.27 4.10
C ALA A 8 29.66 -5.58 4.34
N LEU A 9 29.35 -6.81 4.69
CA LEU A 9 27.97 -7.21 5.03
C LEU A 9 27.46 -6.50 6.28
N ALA A 10 28.29 -6.35 7.30
CA ALA A 10 27.94 -5.64 8.51
C ALA A 10 27.70 -4.16 8.24
N ALA A 11 28.51 -3.52 7.41
CA ALA A 11 28.34 -2.13 7.02
C ALA A 11 27.05 -1.94 6.21
N LEU A 12 26.75 -2.85 5.28
CA LEU A 12 25.53 -2.80 4.50
C LEU A 12 24.31 -2.97 5.41
N ALA A 13 24.34 -3.94 6.32
CA ALA A 13 23.26 -4.15 7.28
C ALA A 13 23.03 -2.92 8.16
N LYS A 14 24.10 -2.26 8.58
CA LYS A 14 24.01 -1.05 9.40
C LYS A 14 23.43 0.12 8.60
N ASN A 15 23.80 0.28 7.34
CA ASN A 15 23.27 1.33 6.47
C ASN A 15 21.80 1.10 6.13
N LEU A 16 21.38 -0.15 6.00
CA LEU A 16 19.99 -0.54 5.80
C LEU A 16 19.22 -0.66 7.11
N GLY A 17 19.88 -0.52 8.24
CA GLY A 17 19.36 -0.90 9.55
C GLY A 17 18.08 -0.20 9.96
N VAL A 18 17.85 1.02 9.47
CA VAL A 18 16.63 1.76 9.75
C VAL A 18 15.45 1.24 8.92
N VAL A 19 15.73 0.77 7.70
CA VAL A 19 14.70 0.33 6.75
C VAL A 19 14.80 -1.16 6.48
N GLY A 20 16.03 -1.68 6.36
CA GLY A 20 16.28 -3.07 5.99
C GLY A 20 16.38 -4.05 7.15
N HIS A 21 16.44 -3.55 8.37
CA HIS A 21 16.51 -4.41 9.54
C HIS A 21 15.15 -5.05 9.77
N ASN A 22 15.07 -6.38 9.70
CA ASN A 22 13.82 -7.11 9.79
C ASN A 22 12.78 -6.69 8.73
N ALA A 23 13.24 -6.47 7.51
CA ALA A 23 12.32 -6.16 6.41
C ALA A 23 11.29 -7.27 6.23
N ARG A 24 10.05 -6.87 6.00
CA ARG A 24 8.92 -7.76 5.80
C ARG A 24 8.28 -7.52 4.46
N VAL A 25 7.92 -8.60 3.78
CA VAL A 25 7.09 -8.57 2.58
C VAL A 25 5.98 -9.58 2.78
N THR A 26 4.75 -9.14 2.58
CA THR A 26 3.61 -10.05 2.55
C THR A 26 2.64 -9.62 1.45
N TRP A 27 1.70 -10.47 1.13
CA TRP A 27 0.67 -10.18 0.15
C TRP A 27 -0.63 -10.82 0.57
N GLY A 28 -1.70 -10.33 0.01
CA GLY A 28 -3.03 -10.84 0.31
C GLY A 28 -4.07 -10.23 -0.58
N SER A 29 -5.30 -10.41 -0.20
CA SER A 29 -6.44 -9.88 -0.93
C SER A 29 -7.55 -9.46 0.03
N TYR A 30 -8.42 -8.60 -0.46
CA TYR A 30 -9.67 -8.26 0.22
C TYR A 30 -10.75 -8.04 -0.82
N THR A 31 -11.99 -8.18 -0.40
CA THR A 31 -13.16 -7.94 -1.26
C THR A 31 -13.80 -6.61 -0.89
N GLY A 32 -14.14 -5.80 -1.88
CA GLY A 32 -14.76 -4.51 -1.68
C GLY A 32 -16.12 -4.62 -0.99
N ALA A 33 -16.39 -3.66 -0.10
CA ALA A 33 -17.60 -3.60 0.70
C ALA A 33 -18.66 -2.62 0.17
N GLY A 34 -18.32 -1.82 -0.81
CA GLY A 34 -19.25 -0.89 -1.43
C GLY A 34 -19.45 0.42 -0.68
N THR A 35 -18.47 0.82 0.13
CA THR A 35 -18.50 2.08 0.87
C THR A 35 -17.29 2.93 0.54
N TYR A 36 -17.40 4.24 0.75
CA TYR A 36 -16.29 5.16 0.53
C TYR A 36 -16.44 6.42 1.40
N GLY A 37 -15.41 7.22 1.40
CA GLY A 37 -15.38 8.47 2.15
C GLY A 37 -14.66 8.34 3.49
N ALA A 38 -14.43 9.47 4.15
CA ALA A 38 -13.66 9.55 5.38
C ALA A 38 -14.26 8.74 6.54
N SER A 39 -15.58 8.55 6.53
CA SER A 39 -16.29 7.79 7.56
C SER A 39 -16.35 6.29 7.26
N ASN A 40 -15.87 5.85 6.11
CA ASN A 40 -15.94 4.47 5.63
C ASN A 40 -14.62 4.05 4.99
N GLN A 41 -13.53 4.24 5.71
CA GLN A 41 -12.20 3.96 5.19
C GLN A 41 -11.93 2.47 5.04
N ASN A 42 -11.17 2.10 4.01
CA ASN A 42 -10.55 0.78 3.95
C ASN A 42 -9.43 0.71 4.99
N SER A 43 -9.23 -0.46 5.57
CA SER A 43 -8.17 -0.67 6.56
C SER A 43 -7.56 -2.06 6.40
N LEU A 44 -6.24 -2.11 6.45
CA LEU A 44 -5.48 -3.36 6.44
C LEU A 44 -4.49 -3.37 7.61
N GLU A 45 -4.43 -4.51 8.28
CA GLU A 45 -3.52 -4.74 9.40
C GLU A 45 -2.51 -5.83 9.04
N PHE A 46 -1.25 -5.62 9.36
CA PHE A 46 -0.17 -6.49 8.91
C PHE A 46 0.66 -7.11 10.05
N GLY A 47 0.57 -6.58 11.26
CA GLY A 47 1.42 -7.03 12.37
C GLY A 47 2.85 -6.51 12.32
N PHE A 48 3.17 -5.64 11.36
CA PHE A 48 4.46 -4.95 11.25
C PHE A 48 4.21 -3.56 10.66
N CYS A 49 5.21 -2.71 10.69
CA CYS A 49 5.08 -1.33 10.24
C CYS A 49 5.14 -1.26 8.71
N PRO A 50 4.03 -0.97 8.03
CA PRO A 50 4.03 -0.91 6.58
C PRO A 50 4.66 0.39 6.08
N VAL A 51 5.39 0.29 4.98
CA VAL A 51 6.03 1.44 4.31
C VAL A 51 5.44 1.66 2.92
N LEU A 52 5.13 0.57 2.22
CA LEU A 52 4.58 0.62 0.87
C LEU A 52 3.51 -0.45 0.72
N VAL A 53 2.38 -0.07 0.16
CA VAL A 53 1.32 -1.01 -0.22
C VAL A 53 0.97 -0.76 -1.68
N ALA A 54 1.11 -1.79 -2.51
CA ALA A 54 0.68 -1.75 -3.90
C ALA A 54 -0.59 -2.58 -4.05
N ILE A 55 -1.63 -2.00 -4.66
CA ILE A 55 -2.96 -2.60 -4.75
C ILE A 55 -3.39 -2.65 -6.21
N THR A 56 -3.90 -3.78 -6.64
CA THR A 56 -4.50 -3.95 -7.96
C THR A 56 -5.73 -4.85 -7.89
N CYS A 57 -6.47 -4.95 -8.98
CA CYS A 57 -7.50 -5.97 -9.15
C CYS A 57 -7.23 -6.72 -10.45
N ASP A 58 -7.82 -7.90 -10.60
CA ASP A 58 -7.60 -8.75 -11.77
C ASP A 58 -8.74 -8.71 -12.79
N GLU A 59 -9.73 -7.86 -12.55
CA GLU A 59 -10.86 -7.73 -13.46
C GLU A 59 -10.67 -6.56 -14.41
N LEU A 60 -10.77 -6.85 -15.72
CA LEU A 60 -10.72 -5.84 -16.76
C LEU A 60 -11.90 -4.88 -16.63
N GLY A 61 -11.62 -3.61 -16.78
CA GLY A 61 -12.66 -2.57 -16.70
C GLY A 61 -12.97 -2.08 -15.29
N HIS A 62 -12.31 -2.63 -14.29
CA HIS A 62 -12.42 -2.17 -12.90
C HIS A 62 -11.17 -1.40 -12.48
N TYR A 63 -11.28 -0.66 -11.40
CA TYR A 63 -10.20 0.15 -10.88
C TYR A 63 -9.39 -0.62 -9.81
N PRO A 64 -8.10 -0.37 -9.68
CA PRO A 64 -7.34 0.61 -10.47
C PRO A 64 -6.97 0.07 -11.85
N ALA A 65 -6.89 0.96 -12.82
CA ALA A 65 -6.44 0.59 -14.18
C ALA A 65 -4.94 0.27 -14.21
N ALA A 66 -4.20 0.74 -13.22
CA ALA A 66 -2.81 0.39 -12.94
C ALA A 66 -2.66 0.27 -11.43
N PRO A 67 -1.67 -0.47 -10.91
CA PRO A 67 -1.52 -0.61 -9.48
C PRO A 67 -1.45 0.74 -8.77
N SER A 68 -2.22 0.89 -7.70
CA SER A 68 -2.16 2.06 -6.82
C SER A 68 -1.12 1.80 -5.75
N ILE A 69 -0.21 2.75 -5.57
CA ILE A 69 0.88 2.62 -4.62
C ILE A 69 0.70 3.63 -3.50
N LEU A 70 0.52 3.11 -2.29
CA LEU A 70 0.48 3.92 -1.07
C LEU A 70 1.89 3.89 -0.48
N LEU A 71 2.45 5.06 -0.28
CA LEU A 71 3.82 5.19 0.23
C LEU A 71 3.79 6.00 1.52
N ARG A 72 4.37 5.45 2.58
CA ARG A 72 4.45 6.14 3.87
C ARG A 72 5.21 7.46 3.71
N GLY A 73 4.63 8.53 4.24
CA GLY A 73 5.15 9.89 4.09
C GLY A 73 4.52 10.67 2.95
N ALA A 74 3.90 10.01 1.99
CA ALA A 74 3.11 10.68 0.97
C ALA A 74 1.67 10.83 1.44
N GLY A 75 1.17 12.03 1.49
CA GLY A 75 -0.19 12.33 1.96
C GLY A 75 -1.30 11.93 1.00
N LEU A 76 -0.94 11.65 -0.24
CA LEU A 76 -1.88 11.26 -1.28
C LEU A 76 -1.28 10.13 -2.11
N ALA A 77 -2.14 9.22 -2.54
CA ALA A 77 -1.76 8.18 -3.49
C ALA A 77 -2.70 8.27 -4.70
N PRO A 78 -2.17 8.30 -5.92
CA PRO A 78 -3.04 8.37 -7.09
C PRO A 78 -3.70 7.01 -7.35
N THR A 79 -4.96 7.06 -7.73
CA THR A 79 -5.65 5.93 -8.34
C THR A 79 -5.87 6.26 -9.79
N LEU A 80 -5.32 5.46 -10.67
CA LEU A 80 -5.53 5.59 -12.09
C LEU A 80 -6.85 4.91 -12.45
N THR A 81 -7.79 5.70 -12.93
CA THR A 81 -9.08 5.21 -13.39
C THR A 81 -9.13 5.26 -14.91
N ALA A 82 -9.69 4.24 -15.53
CA ALA A 82 -9.94 4.29 -16.95
C ALA A 82 -11.01 5.35 -17.25
N ALA A 83 -10.82 6.09 -18.32
CA ALA A 83 -11.83 7.04 -18.74
C ALA A 83 -13.10 6.29 -19.17
N SER A 84 -14.23 6.71 -18.66
CA SER A 84 -15.51 6.16 -19.06
C SER A 84 -16.07 6.97 -20.24
N GLY A 85 -16.94 6.33 -21.03
CA GLY A 85 -17.69 7.03 -22.08
C GLY A 85 -16.91 7.36 -23.36
N GLY A 86 -15.90 6.57 -23.70
CA GLY A 86 -15.17 6.74 -24.94
C GLY A 86 -14.17 7.89 -24.96
N SER A 87 -13.97 8.55 -23.85
CA SER A 87 -12.90 9.53 -23.69
C SER A 87 -11.54 8.86 -23.71
N MET A 88 -10.63 9.41 -24.47
CA MET A 88 -9.24 8.98 -24.51
C MET A 88 -8.53 9.60 -23.33
N GLY A 89 -8.22 8.84 -22.33
CA GLY A 89 -7.43 9.33 -21.19
C GLY A 89 -7.76 8.62 -19.90
N ALA A 90 -6.85 8.76 -18.97
CA ALA A 90 -6.98 8.25 -17.63
C ALA A 90 -7.22 9.42 -16.68
N GLU A 91 -8.12 9.24 -15.74
CA GLU A 91 -8.31 10.19 -14.66
C GLU A 91 -7.54 9.72 -13.44
N TYR A 92 -6.89 10.66 -12.78
CA TYR A 92 -6.25 10.41 -11.49
C TYR A 92 -7.14 10.94 -10.39
N THR A 93 -7.40 10.08 -9.43
CA THR A 93 -8.06 10.50 -8.19
C THR A 93 -7.13 10.22 -7.03
N ALA A 94 -7.36 10.90 -5.92
CA ALA A 94 -6.48 10.76 -4.77
C ALA A 94 -7.07 9.80 -3.75
N LEU A 95 -6.28 8.82 -3.35
CA LEU A 95 -6.48 8.09 -2.11
C LEU A 95 -5.78 8.85 -0.99
N ARG A 96 -6.42 8.91 0.16
CA ARG A 96 -5.89 9.60 1.35
C ARG A 96 -5.55 8.57 2.41
N PRO A 97 -4.27 8.15 2.48
CA PRO A 97 -3.86 7.13 3.44
C PRO A 97 -3.56 7.73 4.80
N THR A 98 -3.83 6.94 5.83
CA THR A 98 -3.40 7.19 7.20
C THR A 98 -2.62 5.98 7.68
N TRP A 99 -1.40 6.19 8.14
CA TRP A 99 -0.47 5.14 8.50
C TRP A 99 -0.42 4.91 10.00
N GLY A 100 -0.55 3.65 10.39
CA GLY A 100 -0.34 3.21 11.76
C GLY A 100 0.95 2.43 11.90
N ASP A 101 1.26 1.99 13.12
CA ASP A 101 2.48 1.20 13.39
C ASP A 101 2.38 -0.23 12.85
N SER A 102 1.18 -0.73 12.59
CA SER A 102 0.96 -2.09 12.11
C SER A 102 -0.02 -2.19 10.95
N GLY A 103 -0.51 -1.08 10.45
CA GLY A 103 -1.50 -1.09 9.39
C GLY A 103 -1.61 0.23 8.67
N VAL A 104 -2.52 0.27 7.71
CA VAL A 104 -2.83 1.47 6.94
C VAL A 104 -4.32 1.51 6.66
N SER A 105 -4.89 2.70 6.66
CA SER A 105 -6.25 2.94 6.20
C SER A 105 -6.24 4.00 5.12
N TRP A 106 -7.26 4.00 4.26
CA TRP A 106 -7.37 5.00 3.21
C TRP A 106 -8.82 5.20 2.80
N TYR A 107 -9.06 6.34 2.17
CA TYR A 107 -10.36 6.63 1.59
C TYR A 107 -10.22 7.50 0.33
N SER A 108 -11.30 7.53 -0.45
CA SER A 108 -11.49 8.45 -1.56
C SER A 108 -12.76 9.24 -1.29
N GLU A 109 -12.79 10.48 -1.72
CA GLU A 109 -13.98 11.31 -1.62
C GLU A 109 -14.90 11.18 -2.84
N LYS A 110 -14.47 10.42 -3.85
CA LYS A 110 -15.15 10.40 -5.15
C LYS A 110 -16.13 9.23 -5.31
N SER A 111 -15.69 8.00 -5.06
CA SER A 111 -16.53 6.83 -5.30
C SER A 111 -15.95 5.57 -4.66
N VAL A 112 -16.76 4.52 -4.58
CA VAL A 112 -16.32 3.20 -4.11
C VAL A 112 -15.23 2.62 -5.02
N ALA A 113 -15.35 2.80 -6.33
CA ALA A 113 -14.35 2.32 -7.28
C ALA A 113 -13.01 3.03 -7.10
N CYS A 114 -13.04 4.35 -6.94
CA CYS A 114 -11.82 5.14 -6.71
C CYS A 114 -11.16 4.80 -5.37
N GLN A 115 -11.94 4.42 -4.37
CA GLN A 115 -11.41 3.98 -3.08
C GLN A 115 -10.87 2.55 -3.11
N LEU A 116 -11.03 1.83 -4.21
CA LEU A 116 -10.69 0.41 -4.30
C LEU A 116 -11.52 -0.42 -3.34
N ASN A 117 -12.83 -0.16 -3.34
CA ASN A 117 -13.78 -0.80 -2.42
C ASN A 117 -15.13 -1.11 -3.08
N GLU A 118 -15.11 -1.41 -4.37
CA GLU A 118 -16.32 -1.74 -5.11
C GLU A 118 -16.85 -3.11 -4.69
N THR A 119 -18.16 -3.18 -4.45
CA THR A 119 -18.82 -4.40 -3.97
C THR A 119 -18.50 -5.59 -4.86
N GLY A 120 -18.01 -6.66 -4.25
CA GLY A 120 -17.79 -7.94 -4.94
C GLY A 120 -16.49 -8.00 -5.75
N ILE A 121 -15.75 -6.92 -5.85
CA ILE A 121 -14.46 -6.92 -6.53
C ILE A 121 -13.37 -7.34 -5.55
N THR A 122 -12.52 -8.27 -5.98
CA THR A 122 -11.37 -8.70 -5.19
C THR A 122 -10.16 -7.86 -5.56
N TYR A 123 -9.54 -7.29 -4.56
CA TYR A 123 -8.31 -6.50 -4.70
C TYR A 123 -7.16 -7.28 -4.11
N PHE A 124 -6.04 -7.26 -4.81
CA PHE A 124 -4.81 -7.93 -4.39
C PHE A 124 -3.77 -6.90 -3.99
N TYR A 125 -3.03 -7.18 -2.94
CA TYR A 125 -2.00 -6.26 -2.47
C TYR A 125 -0.70 -6.97 -2.14
N VAL A 126 0.36 -6.21 -2.27
CA VAL A 126 1.67 -6.54 -1.70
C VAL A 126 2.03 -5.42 -0.73
N VAL A 127 2.57 -5.76 0.41
CA VAL A 127 3.01 -4.79 1.39
C VAL A 127 4.47 -5.04 1.76
N ILE A 128 5.22 -3.95 1.83
CA ILE A 128 6.62 -3.95 2.26
C ILE A 128 6.71 -3.06 3.48
N GLY A 129 7.40 -3.55 4.51
CA GLY A 129 7.59 -2.80 5.73
C GLY A 129 8.71 -3.39 6.58
N TYR A 130 8.63 -3.16 7.86
CA TYR A 130 9.65 -3.60 8.81
C TYR A 130 9.06 -3.81 10.19
N ASP A 131 9.74 -4.63 10.99
CA ASP A 131 9.40 -4.74 12.39
C ASP A 131 9.90 -3.50 13.11
N LYS A 132 8.97 -2.74 13.69
CA LYS A 132 9.33 -1.57 14.47
C LYS A 132 10.12 -2.04 15.70
N ALA A 133 11.28 -1.46 15.90
CA ALA A 133 12.08 -1.80 17.05
C ALA A 133 11.28 -1.53 18.32
N LYS A 134 11.24 -2.50 19.24
CA LYS A 134 10.69 -2.28 20.56
C LYS A 134 11.54 -1.21 21.22
N GLU A 135 10.91 -0.16 21.73
CA GLU A 135 11.63 0.78 22.56
C GLU A 135 12.17 0.01 23.75
N GLU A 136 13.48 0.10 23.95
CA GLU A 136 14.07 -0.44 25.14
C GLU A 136 13.58 0.39 26.32
N GLU A 137 12.94 -0.30 27.23
CA GLU A 137 12.48 0.30 28.47
C GLU A 137 13.66 0.64 29.39
#